data_a9eca7fe4fd429f3987918a6cb461ff6
#
_entry.id   a9eca7fe4fd429f3987918a6cb461ff6
#
_cell.length_a   1.000
_cell.length_b   1.000
_cell.length_c   1.000
_cell.angle_alpha   90.00
_cell.angle_beta   90.00
_cell.angle_gamma   90.00
#
_symmetry.space_group_name_H-M   'P 1'
#
loop_
_entity.id
_entity.type
_entity.pdbx_description
1 polymer ?
#
loop_
_entity_poly.entity_id
_entity_poly.type
_entity_poly.pdbx_seq_one_letter_code
_entity_poly.pdbx_strand_id
1 'polypeptide(L)'
;DRSRGLGDVYKRQADNSLKALFLPMDSNLKLMQWLLNILKNIAGKNEDVLFVESVFNMYTLINRIKGLVEAGELDVDRITIQKLLKQHIAATSIPFHGEPAIGIQIMGVLETRNLDFDHVLLLSCNEGNMPKGIRDSSFIPYSIRKAYGLTTVDNKVAIYSYYFYRLLQRAKDITIAYNTSTENGNKGEMSRFMLQLMVESRHEINRLSLHVGQSSVEKIAVRFEKDDNVMKILSAYGSLSPTALNRYLRCPMQFYFNNIAGIREPDEDIEEQLTSRAFGNIFHNVLEEIYKDFAGNGKMITSEVIKQLSETQNIEAVVDRMFQKEMFGSDERLWRKLHYNGMQLISRTVLIKYVKRLLDIDLELTPFSIVALEKDMFMNLDVNTDEGVRKVKVGGRIDRLDMVNDPKTGRQTIRVIDYKTGGSDIKTPVATIGEIFSADEAGGKKHTDYYLQAMLYSMIARNDRKLNPQALPVSPALIFIQRAFGENYDPVISLGRQRINDVEEYQAEFGEGLKALVANIYDRKEAFAPTANLKICTYCPYKPLCGR
;
A
#
# COMPACT_ATOMS: atom_id res chain seq x y z
N ASP A 1 3.42 8.25 25.36
CA ASP A 1 3.86 9.08 26.50
C ASP A 1 5.22 9.78 26.31
N ARG A 2 6.19 9.18 25.64
CA ARG A 2 7.48 9.86 25.35
C ARG A 2 7.34 11.04 24.38
N SER A 3 6.40 11.01 23.44
CA SER A 3 6.13 12.13 22.53
C SER A 3 5.45 13.32 23.22
N ARG A 4 4.65 13.06 24.27
CA ARG A 4 4.06 14.14 25.11
C ARG A 4 5.09 14.86 25.94
N GLY A 5 6.09 14.15 26.49
CA GLY A 5 7.16 14.75 27.28
C GLY A 5 8.08 15.68 26.47
N LEU A 6 8.42 15.33 25.23
CA LEU A 6 9.19 16.19 24.33
C LEU A 6 8.42 17.46 23.94
N GLY A 7 7.13 17.34 23.63
CA GLY A 7 6.27 18.51 23.36
C GLY A 7 6.19 19.49 24.52
N ASP A 8 6.17 19.00 25.77
CA ASP A 8 6.15 19.88 26.96
C ASP A 8 7.49 20.54 27.24
N VAL A 9 8.61 19.90 26.94
CA VAL A 9 9.95 20.50 27.02
C VAL A 9 10.10 21.63 26.00
N TYR A 10 9.69 21.41 24.76
CA TYR A 10 9.70 22.46 23.74
C TYR A 10 8.74 23.62 24.04
N LYS A 11 7.56 23.34 24.60
CA LYS A 11 6.62 24.38 25.05
C LYS A 11 7.22 25.29 26.14
N ARG A 12 8.10 24.78 27.00
CA ARG A 12 8.73 25.56 28.07
C ARG A 12 9.93 26.39 27.61
N GLN A 13 10.60 25.97 26.53
CA GLN A 13 11.83 26.61 26.03
C GLN A 13 11.61 27.49 24.80
N ALA A 14 10.46 27.38 24.13
CA ALA A 14 10.20 28.08 22.87
C ALA A 14 9.73 29.51 23.13
N ASP A 15 10.21 30.44 22.32
CA ASP A 15 9.70 31.80 22.18
C ASP A 15 8.18 31.79 21.97
N ASN A 16 7.47 32.82 22.39
CA ASN A 16 6.00 32.89 22.32
C ASN A 16 5.44 32.68 20.90
N SER A 17 6.21 33.02 19.87
CA SER A 17 5.87 32.76 18.48
C SER A 17 5.82 31.26 18.14
N LEU A 18 6.71 30.44 18.73
CA LEU A 18 6.73 29.00 18.52
C LEU A 18 5.68 28.26 19.36
N LYS A 19 5.30 28.80 20.52
CA LYS A 19 4.22 28.23 21.35
C LYS A 19 2.88 28.21 20.60
N ALA A 20 2.64 29.21 19.76
CA ALA A 20 1.44 29.30 18.95
C ALA A 20 1.27 28.13 17.96
N LEU A 21 2.37 27.49 17.54
CA LEU A 21 2.34 26.33 16.63
C LEU A 21 1.76 25.06 17.27
N PHE A 22 1.79 24.97 18.61
CA PHE A 22 1.40 23.77 19.36
C PHE A 22 0.10 23.95 20.16
N LEU A 23 -0.67 24.99 19.87
CA LEU A 23 -1.96 25.19 20.51
C LEU A 23 -2.99 24.14 20.06
N PRO A 24 -3.81 23.61 20.97
CA PRO A 24 -4.88 22.69 20.60
C PRO A 24 -5.94 23.41 19.76
N MET A 25 -6.37 22.76 18.67
CA MET A 25 -7.36 23.29 17.72
C MET A 25 -8.68 22.54 17.91
N ASP A 26 -9.62 23.10 18.68
CA ASP A 26 -10.88 22.42 19.01
C ASP A 26 -11.96 22.61 17.93
N SER A 27 -11.80 23.60 17.05
CA SER A 27 -12.77 23.90 15.99
C SER A 27 -12.11 24.29 14.68
N ASN A 28 -12.85 24.16 13.57
CA ASN A 28 -12.40 24.55 12.24
C ASN A 28 -12.10 26.06 12.18
N LEU A 29 -12.88 26.86 12.85
CA LEU A 29 -12.67 28.30 12.92
C LEU A 29 -11.34 28.66 13.60
N LYS A 30 -11.02 28.02 14.73
CA LYS A 30 -9.72 28.20 15.40
C LYS A 30 -8.56 27.76 14.52
N LEU A 31 -8.73 26.66 13.77
CA LEU A 31 -7.72 26.21 12.82
C LEU A 31 -7.46 27.25 11.72
N MET A 32 -8.51 27.83 11.13
CA MET A 32 -8.36 28.87 10.10
C MET A 32 -7.69 30.13 10.66
N GLN A 33 -8.08 30.59 11.84
CA GLN A 33 -7.46 31.75 12.52
C GLN A 33 -5.98 31.51 12.82
N TRP A 34 -5.66 30.31 13.27
CA TRP A 34 -4.28 29.90 13.55
C TRP A 34 -3.42 29.90 12.26
N LEU A 35 -3.92 29.33 11.15
CA LEU A 35 -3.25 29.35 9.86
C LEU A 35 -3.01 30.78 9.37
N LEU A 36 -4.01 31.66 9.46
CA LEU A 36 -3.90 33.07 9.06
C LEU A 36 -2.84 33.82 9.90
N ASN A 37 -2.74 33.55 11.21
CA ASN A 37 -1.73 34.14 12.07
C ASN A 37 -0.31 33.67 11.71
N ILE A 38 -0.14 32.39 11.40
CA ILE A 38 1.14 31.86 10.93
C ILE A 38 1.56 32.54 9.63
N LEU A 39 0.67 32.63 8.65
CA LEU A 39 0.96 33.27 7.36
C LEU A 39 1.37 34.73 7.53
N LYS A 40 0.70 35.49 8.41
CA LYS A 40 1.09 36.87 8.73
C LYS A 40 2.49 36.97 9.33
N ASN A 41 2.82 36.05 10.26
CA ASN A 41 4.12 36.04 10.91
C ASN A 41 5.25 35.68 9.95
N ILE A 42 4.98 34.80 8.97
CA ILE A 42 5.96 34.40 7.96
C ILE A 42 6.16 35.52 6.92
N ALA A 43 5.08 36.16 6.46
CA ALA A 43 5.14 37.25 5.48
C ALA A 43 5.99 38.42 5.95
N GLY A 44 5.90 38.77 7.23
CA GLY A 44 6.64 39.90 7.79
C GLY A 44 8.16 39.68 7.97
N LYS A 45 8.67 38.48 7.66
CA LYS A 45 10.09 38.09 7.86
C LYS A 45 10.83 37.81 6.55
N ASN A 46 10.18 37.89 5.40
CA ASN A 46 10.77 37.51 4.13
C ASN A 46 10.67 38.66 3.10
N GLU A 47 11.77 38.94 2.42
CA GLU A 47 11.89 39.98 1.40
C GLU A 47 11.68 39.44 -0.03
N ASP A 48 11.55 38.14 -0.21
CA ASP A 48 11.29 37.53 -1.53
C ASP A 48 9.87 37.84 -1.98
N VAL A 49 9.76 38.63 -3.04
CA VAL A 49 8.50 39.12 -3.63
C VAL A 49 7.59 37.94 -4.01
N LEU A 50 8.14 36.89 -4.63
CA LEU A 50 7.38 35.72 -5.06
C LEU A 50 6.83 34.94 -3.87
N PHE A 51 7.64 34.82 -2.82
CA PHE A 51 7.22 34.17 -1.58
C PHE A 51 6.10 34.96 -0.90
N VAL A 52 6.24 36.29 -0.79
CA VAL A 52 5.23 37.17 -0.19
C VAL A 52 3.91 37.09 -0.97
N GLU A 53 3.96 37.09 -2.30
CA GLU A 53 2.78 36.94 -3.17
C GLU A 53 2.11 35.56 -2.96
N SER A 54 2.91 34.51 -2.82
CA SER A 54 2.43 33.15 -2.53
C SER A 54 1.69 33.10 -1.20
N VAL A 55 2.26 33.72 -0.16
CA VAL A 55 1.65 33.79 1.17
C VAL A 55 0.37 34.63 1.13
N PHE A 56 0.34 35.71 0.38
CA PHE A 56 -0.85 36.56 0.20
C PHE A 56 -2.00 35.80 -0.46
N ASN A 57 -1.73 35.05 -1.53
CA ASN A 57 -2.74 34.24 -2.21
C ASN A 57 -3.29 33.14 -1.28
N MET A 58 -2.41 32.47 -0.53
CA MET A 58 -2.80 31.48 0.47
C MET A 58 -3.63 32.11 1.61
N TYR A 59 -3.22 33.29 2.09
CA TYR A 59 -3.98 34.04 3.09
C TYR A 59 -5.40 34.36 2.62
N THR A 60 -5.53 34.84 1.39
CA THR A 60 -6.82 35.19 0.78
C THR A 60 -7.73 33.99 0.66
N LEU A 61 -7.19 32.85 0.22
CA LEU A 61 -7.93 31.59 0.10
C LEU A 61 -8.45 31.12 1.49
N ILE A 62 -7.55 31.05 2.49
CA ILE A 62 -7.92 30.58 3.83
C ILE A 62 -8.93 31.55 4.48
N ASN A 63 -8.76 32.85 4.27
CA ASN A 63 -9.70 33.84 4.81
C ASN A 63 -11.10 33.71 4.18
N ARG A 64 -11.18 33.37 2.88
CA ARG A 64 -12.45 33.09 2.21
C ARG A 64 -13.14 31.84 2.80
N ILE A 65 -12.39 30.76 3.00
CA ILE A 65 -12.94 29.53 3.61
C ILE A 65 -13.36 29.81 5.07
N LYS A 66 -12.57 30.60 5.80
CA LYS A 66 -12.93 31.04 7.14
C LYS A 66 -14.28 31.76 7.16
N GLY A 67 -14.52 32.67 6.22
CA GLY A 67 -15.79 33.39 6.09
C GLY A 67 -16.99 32.45 5.88
N LEU A 68 -16.84 31.39 5.07
CA LEU A 68 -17.89 30.39 4.86
C LEU A 68 -18.18 29.58 6.12
N VAL A 69 -17.11 29.24 6.91
CA VAL A 69 -17.28 28.54 8.19
C VAL A 69 -17.94 29.45 9.23
N GLU A 70 -17.58 30.74 9.28
CA GLU A 70 -18.20 31.73 10.20
C GLU A 70 -19.67 31.99 9.86
N ALA A 71 -20.02 32.01 8.56
CA ALA A 71 -21.39 32.17 8.12
C ALA A 71 -22.26 30.92 8.31
N GLY A 72 -21.66 29.78 8.70
CA GLY A 72 -22.37 28.50 8.81
C GLY A 72 -22.73 27.86 7.46
N GLU A 73 -22.22 28.40 6.36
CA GLU A 73 -22.41 27.85 5.00
C GLU A 73 -21.54 26.62 4.73
N LEU A 74 -20.47 26.44 5.50
CA LEU A 74 -19.55 25.31 5.41
C LEU A 74 -19.43 24.63 6.78
N ASP A 75 -20.38 23.76 7.09
CA ASP A 75 -20.37 22.91 8.29
C ASP A 75 -19.92 21.49 7.93
N VAL A 76 -18.61 21.26 8.02
CA VAL A 76 -17.96 19.98 7.70
C VAL A 76 -16.96 19.63 8.79
N ASP A 77 -16.57 18.37 8.84
CA ASP A 77 -15.54 17.91 9.76
C ASP A 77 -14.15 18.47 9.43
N ARG A 78 -13.22 18.31 10.38
CA ARG A 78 -11.83 18.80 10.24
C ARG A 78 -11.11 18.21 9.04
N ILE A 79 -11.33 16.96 8.76
CA ILE A 79 -10.64 16.23 7.70
C ILE A 79 -11.08 16.73 6.34
N THR A 80 -12.37 16.92 6.17
CA THR A 80 -12.95 17.50 4.95
C THR A 80 -12.42 18.91 4.68
N ILE A 81 -12.33 19.77 5.72
CA ILE A 81 -11.73 21.10 5.56
C ILE A 81 -10.25 21.03 5.15
N GLN A 82 -9.47 20.12 5.73
CA GLN A 82 -8.07 19.94 5.35
C GLN A 82 -7.94 19.48 3.88
N LYS A 83 -8.80 18.56 3.42
CA LYS A 83 -8.84 18.13 2.01
C LYS A 83 -9.20 19.27 1.07
N LEU A 84 -10.22 20.05 1.41
CA LEU A 84 -10.62 21.24 0.65
C LEU A 84 -9.47 22.25 0.55
N LEU A 85 -8.79 22.54 1.67
CA LEU A 85 -7.63 23.41 1.67
C LEU A 85 -6.51 22.89 0.77
N LYS A 86 -6.12 21.62 0.91
CA LYS A 86 -5.09 21.00 0.06
C LYS A 86 -5.47 21.10 -1.43
N GLN A 87 -6.70 20.79 -1.78
CA GLN A 87 -7.18 20.82 -3.16
C GLN A 87 -7.15 22.25 -3.74
N HIS A 88 -7.64 23.23 -2.99
CA HIS A 88 -7.65 24.62 -3.44
C HIS A 88 -6.25 25.21 -3.50
N ILE A 89 -5.37 24.92 -2.55
CA ILE A 89 -3.97 25.35 -2.58
C ILE A 89 -3.26 24.77 -3.81
N ALA A 90 -3.46 23.47 -4.09
CA ALA A 90 -2.86 22.83 -5.25
C ALA A 90 -3.39 23.35 -6.60
N ALA A 91 -4.63 23.86 -6.63
CA ALA A 91 -5.24 24.45 -7.82
C ALA A 91 -4.93 25.94 -8.00
N THR A 92 -4.39 26.61 -6.98
CA THR A 92 -4.06 28.04 -7.03
C THR A 92 -2.72 28.24 -7.72
N SER A 93 -2.70 29.04 -8.78
CA SER A 93 -1.49 29.45 -9.48
C SER A 93 -1.16 30.90 -9.17
N ILE A 94 0.13 31.21 -9.13
CA ILE A 94 0.63 32.58 -8.96
C ILE A 94 0.97 33.08 -10.36
N PRO A 95 0.29 34.14 -10.85
CA PRO A 95 0.61 34.68 -12.15
C PRO A 95 1.98 35.37 -12.10
N PHE A 96 2.84 35.02 -13.04
CA PHE A 96 4.07 35.79 -13.29
C PHE A 96 3.75 37.00 -14.14
N HIS A 97 4.02 38.18 -13.63
CA HIS A 97 4.02 39.40 -14.42
C HIS A 97 5.42 39.54 -15.06
N GLY A 98 5.60 38.97 -16.23
CA GLY A 98 6.80 39.19 -17.06
C GLY A 98 6.56 40.31 -18.06
N GLU A 99 7.60 41.05 -18.43
CA GLU A 99 7.52 41.98 -19.56
C GLU A 99 7.50 41.17 -20.86
N PRO A 100 6.38 41.20 -21.62
CA PRO A 100 6.33 40.49 -22.89
C PRO A 100 7.33 41.05 -23.89
N ALA A 101 7.97 40.15 -24.63
CA ALA A 101 8.89 40.47 -25.74
C ALA A 101 10.30 40.97 -25.37
N ILE A 102 10.75 40.82 -24.12
CA ILE A 102 12.14 41.10 -23.75
C ILE A 102 12.82 39.78 -23.31
N GLY A 103 13.94 39.44 -23.95
CA GLY A 103 14.74 38.26 -23.64
C GLY A 103 14.09 36.92 -24.06
N ILE A 104 14.44 35.83 -23.35
CA ILE A 104 13.93 34.49 -23.64
C ILE A 104 12.49 34.39 -23.16
N GLN A 105 11.60 33.98 -24.06
CA GLN A 105 10.19 33.77 -23.76
C GLN A 105 9.93 32.28 -23.50
N ILE A 106 9.40 31.92 -22.32
CA ILE A 106 8.97 30.56 -21.97
C ILE A 106 7.45 30.55 -21.97
N MET A 107 6.87 29.81 -22.91
CA MET A 107 5.41 29.77 -23.06
C MET A 107 4.93 28.38 -23.51
N GLY A 108 3.67 28.10 -23.29
CA GLY A 108 3.03 26.89 -23.80
C GLY A 108 2.80 26.98 -25.31
N VAL A 109 2.65 25.84 -25.99
CA VAL A 109 2.44 25.80 -27.45
C VAL A 109 1.16 26.55 -27.85
N LEU A 110 0.14 26.58 -26.98
CA LEU A 110 -1.11 27.28 -27.28
C LEU A 110 -0.96 28.81 -27.21
N GLU A 111 -0.03 29.31 -26.43
CA GLU A 111 0.27 30.74 -26.27
C GLU A 111 1.12 31.29 -27.42
N THR A 112 1.75 30.42 -28.23
CA THR A 112 2.56 30.82 -29.39
C THR A 112 1.72 31.17 -30.62
N ARG A 113 0.40 31.21 -30.52
CA ARG A 113 -0.48 31.52 -31.66
C ARG A 113 -0.15 32.87 -32.31
N ASN A 114 0.00 32.84 -33.64
CA ASN A 114 0.28 34.00 -34.44
C ASN A 114 1.59 34.74 -34.09
N LEU A 115 2.46 34.09 -33.31
CA LEU A 115 3.79 34.62 -33.05
C LEU A 115 4.81 33.90 -33.93
N ASP A 116 5.82 34.66 -34.40
CA ASP A 116 6.96 34.15 -35.15
C ASP A 116 8.23 34.36 -34.33
N PHE A 117 9.11 33.37 -34.37
CA PHE A 117 10.38 33.40 -33.64
C PHE A 117 11.52 33.00 -34.57
N ASP A 118 12.67 33.66 -34.45
CA ASP A 118 13.88 33.30 -35.18
C ASP A 118 14.50 32.01 -34.62
N HIS A 119 14.43 31.80 -33.30
CA HIS A 119 14.99 30.64 -32.59
C HIS A 119 13.90 29.96 -31.78
N VAL A 120 13.72 28.66 -31.99
CA VAL A 120 12.71 27.87 -31.29
C VAL A 120 13.36 26.68 -30.57
N LEU A 121 13.15 26.60 -29.26
CA LEU A 121 13.49 25.44 -28.44
C LEU A 121 12.20 24.80 -27.93
N LEU A 122 11.79 23.67 -28.50
CA LEU A 122 10.60 22.94 -28.09
C LEU A 122 11.00 21.80 -27.16
N LEU A 123 10.58 21.88 -25.89
CA LEU A 123 10.89 20.91 -24.87
C LEU A 123 9.76 19.88 -24.68
N SER A 124 10.11 18.68 -24.19
CA SER A 124 9.15 17.61 -23.86
C SER A 124 8.25 17.19 -25.03
N CYS A 125 8.80 17.15 -26.24
CA CYS A 125 8.08 16.77 -27.45
C CYS A 125 7.90 15.25 -27.54
N ASN A 126 7.30 14.67 -26.51
CA ASN A 126 6.97 13.24 -26.40
C ASN A 126 5.54 12.96 -26.87
N GLU A 127 5.30 11.73 -27.32
CA GLU A 127 3.95 11.25 -27.59
C GLU A 127 3.09 11.32 -26.30
N GLY A 128 1.90 11.88 -26.39
CA GLY A 128 1.02 12.16 -25.26
C GLY A 128 1.18 13.56 -24.63
N ASN A 129 2.32 14.24 -24.86
CA ASN A 129 2.51 15.66 -24.54
C ASN A 129 2.27 16.54 -25.76
N MET A 130 2.77 16.12 -26.91
CA MET A 130 2.58 16.77 -28.20
C MET A 130 2.19 15.71 -29.26
N PRO A 131 0.91 15.54 -29.57
CA PRO A 131 -0.27 16.25 -29.06
C PRO A 131 -0.70 15.76 -27.66
N LYS A 132 -1.28 16.69 -26.86
CA LYS A 132 -1.79 16.40 -25.51
C LYS A 132 -3.28 16.03 -25.56
N GLY A 133 -3.69 15.06 -24.72
CA GLY A 133 -5.11 14.80 -24.48
C GLY A 133 -5.83 14.04 -25.58
N ILE A 134 -5.15 13.10 -26.25
CA ILE A 134 -5.74 12.23 -27.29
C ILE A 134 -6.78 11.27 -26.70
N ARG A 135 -6.82 11.06 -25.39
CA ARG A 135 -7.82 10.22 -24.74
C ARG A 135 -9.16 10.93 -24.71
N ASP A 136 -10.16 10.32 -25.32
CA ASP A 136 -11.54 10.80 -25.27
C ASP A 136 -12.25 10.25 -24.03
N SER A 137 -12.37 11.11 -23.01
CA SER A 137 -13.11 10.79 -21.78
C SER A 137 -14.61 11.16 -21.88
N SER A 138 -15.10 11.42 -23.10
CA SER A 138 -16.49 11.83 -23.33
C SER A 138 -17.45 10.66 -23.20
N PHE A 139 -18.63 10.90 -22.58
CA PHE A 139 -19.74 9.96 -22.56
C PHE A 139 -20.36 9.73 -23.96
N ILE A 140 -20.10 10.65 -24.92
CA ILE A 140 -20.60 10.53 -26.29
C ILE A 140 -19.54 9.77 -27.11
N PRO A 141 -19.87 8.57 -27.63
CA PRO A 141 -18.95 7.77 -28.45
C PRO A 141 -18.46 8.53 -29.69
N TYR A 142 -17.25 8.21 -30.13
CA TYR A 142 -16.60 8.83 -31.31
C TYR A 142 -17.49 8.81 -32.56
N SER A 143 -18.17 7.69 -32.85
CA SER A 143 -19.04 7.53 -34.00
C SER A 143 -20.21 8.52 -34.01
N ILE A 144 -20.85 8.73 -32.86
CA ILE A 144 -21.94 9.68 -32.69
C ILE A 144 -21.43 11.10 -32.84
N ARG A 145 -20.30 11.42 -32.21
CA ARG A 145 -19.69 12.76 -32.33
C ARG A 145 -19.36 13.10 -33.78
N LYS A 146 -18.79 12.15 -34.52
CA LYS A 146 -18.47 12.32 -35.95
C LYS A 146 -19.72 12.52 -36.79
N ALA A 147 -20.78 11.73 -36.55
CA ALA A 147 -22.05 11.82 -37.28
C ALA A 147 -22.77 13.18 -37.10
N TYR A 148 -22.63 13.77 -35.89
CA TYR A 148 -23.27 15.06 -35.56
C TYR A 148 -22.32 16.26 -35.68
N GLY A 149 -21.12 16.11 -36.28
CA GLY A 149 -20.19 17.21 -36.47
C GLY A 149 -19.57 17.76 -35.19
N LEU A 150 -19.61 17.01 -34.08
CA LEU A 150 -18.98 17.40 -32.83
C LEU A 150 -17.44 17.21 -32.90
N THR A 151 -16.72 17.98 -32.10
CA THR A 151 -15.26 17.89 -32.03
C THR A 151 -14.80 16.49 -31.67
N THR A 152 -14.01 15.86 -32.53
CA THR A 152 -13.43 14.52 -32.34
C THR A 152 -11.96 14.60 -31.93
N VAL A 153 -11.36 13.46 -31.61
CA VAL A 153 -9.93 13.35 -31.36
C VAL A 153 -9.12 13.79 -32.56
N ASP A 154 -9.57 13.49 -33.79
CA ASP A 154 -8.90 13.86 -35.02
C ASP A 154 -8.78 15.39 -35.15
N ASN A 155 -9.85 16.11 -34.80
CA ASN A 155 -9.86 17.58 -34.82
C ASN A 155 -8.84 18.14 -33.81
N LYS A 156 -8.72 17.52 -32.62
CA LYS A 156 -7.71 17.94 -31.63
C LYS A 156 -6.30 17.71 -32.14
N VAL A 157 -6.04 16.53 -32.73
CA VAL A 157 -4.73 16.23 -33.32
C VAL A 157 -4.39 17.21 -34.44
N ALA A 158 -5.36 17.54 -35.31
CA ALA A 158 -5.16 18.51 -36.40
C ALA A 158 -4.82 19.91 -35.88
N ILE A 159 -5.47 20.35 -34.78
CA ILE A 159 -5.15 21.64 -34.15
C ILE A 159 -3.71 21.66 -33.60
N TYR A 160 -3.29 20.60 -32.89
CA TYR A 160 -1.92 20.49 -32.39
C TYR A 160 -0.88 20.41 -33.53
N SER A 161 -1.21 19.69 -34.61
CA SER A 161 -0.39 19.64 -35.82
C SER A 161 -0.21 21.03 -36.42
N TYR A 162 -1.31 21.79 -36.55
CA TYR A 162 -1.26 23.16 -37.02
C TYR A 162 -0.32 24.05 -36.16
N TYR A 163 -0.44 23.98 -34.83
CA TYR A 163 0.43 24.78 -33.95
C TYR A 163 1.90 24.36 -34.05
N PHE A 164 2.15 23.05 -34.12
CA PHE A 164 3.51 22.54 -34.27
C PHE A 164 4.17 23.06 -35.56
N TYR A 165 3.55 22.83 -36.70
CA TYR A 165 4.12 23.27 -37.97
C TYR A 165 4.15 24.79 -38.13
N ARG A 166 3.15 25.48 -37.61
CA ARG A 166 3.11 26.95 -37.66
C ARG A 166 4.24 27.60 -36.87
N LEU A 167 4.58 27.01 -35.71
CA LEU A 167 5.68 27.45 -34.87
C LEU A 167 7.03 27.30 -35.58
N LEU A 168 7.22 26.20 -36.32
CA LEU A 168 8.48 25.90 -37.01
C LEU A 168 8.64 26.64 -38.33
N GLN A 169 7.55 27.06 -38.98
CA GLN A 169 7.52 27.49 -40.37
C GLN A 169 8.44 28.68 -40.68
N ARG A 170 8.65 29.62 -39.75
CA ARG A 170 9.45 30.84 -39.95
C ARG A 170 10.69 30.91 -39.08
N ALA A 171 10.94 29.90 -38.29
CA ALA A 171 12.12 29.83 -37.45
C ALA A 171 13.39 29.55 -38.29
N LYS A 172 14.48 30.21 -37.92
CA LYS A 172 15.79 29.99 -38.53
C LYS A 172 16.50 28.80 -37.90
N ASP A 173 16.44 28.72 -36.57
CA ASP A 173 17.05 27.66 -35.80
C ASP A 173 15.98 26.96 -34.96
N ILE A 174 15.89 25.64 -35.10
CA ILE A 174 14.89 24.83 -34.43
C ILE A 174 15.60 23.72 -33.69
N THR A 175 15.39 23.66 -32.38
CA THR A 175 15.81 22.54 -31.52
C THR A 175 14.60 21.92 -30.87
N ILE A 176 14.44 20.62 -31.06
CA ILE A 176 13.33 19.86 -30.47
C ILE A 176 13.90 18.79 -29.52
N ALA A 177 13.52 18.85 -28.26
CA ALA A 177 13.95 17.88 -27.24
C ALA A 177 12.81 16.98 -26.78
N TYR A 178 13.09 15.71 -26.65
CA TYR A 178 12.17 14.74 -26.07
C TYR A 178 12.91 13.81 -25.09
N ASN A 179 12.20 13.24 -24.14
CA ASN A 179 12.76 12.35 -23.14
C ASN A 179 12.61 10.88 -23.58
N THR A 180 13.70 10.12 -23.55
CA THR A 180 13.73 8.69 -23.86
C THR A 180 13.55 7.80 -22.61
N SER A 181 13.46 8.38 -21.41
CA SER A 181 13.25 7.63 -20.17
C SER A 181 11.86 7.00 -20.13
N THR A 182 11.80 5.74 -19.70
CA THR A 182 10.55 4.99 -19.49
C THR A 182 10.07 5.02 -18.04
N GLU A 183 10.69 5.83 -17.18
CA GLU A 183 10.31 5.97 -15.78
C GLU A 183 9.04 6.79 -15.60
N ASN A 184 8.34 6.59 -14.48
CA ASN A 184 7.14 7.33 -14.08
C ASN A 184 5.97 7.27 -15.08
N GLY A 185 5.82 6.16 -15.81
CA GLY A 185 4.72 5.97 -16.75
C GLY A 185 4.90 6.64 -18.11
N ASN A 186 6.05 7.28 -18.36
CA ASN A 186 6.43 7.78 -19.69
C ASN A 186 6.87 6.62 -20.57
N LYS A 187 6.37 6.58 -21.81
CA LYS A 187 6.77 5.55 -22.79
C LYS A 187 8.12 5.83 -23.46
N GLY A 188 8.73 7.00 -23.23
CA GLY A 188 9.98 7.40 -23.87
C GLY A 188 9.88 7.59 -25.38
N GLU A 189 8.67 7.68 -25.93
CA GLU A 189 8.41 7.79 -27.36
C GLU A 189 8.44 9.25 -27.80
N MET A 190 9.11 9.53 -28.95
CA MET A 190 9.03 10.84 -29.55
C MET A 190 7.64 11.11 -30.13
N SER A 191 7.27 12.40 -30.21
CA SER A 191 6.00 12.82 -30.80
C SER A 191 5.87 12.35 -32.26
N ARG A 192 4.66 11.95 -32.64
CA ARG A 192 4.30 11.62 -34.03
C ARG A 192 4.61 12.74 -35.01
N PHE A 193 4.54 14.00 -34.58
CA PHE A 193 4.88 15.16 -35.43
C PHE A 193 6.38 15.24 -35.70
N MET A 194 7.22 14.84 -34.76
CA MET A 194 8.66 14.72 -35.00
C MET A 194 8.96 13.60 -36.00
N LEU A 195 8.30 12.44 -35.82
CA LEU A 195 8.44 11.31 -36.76
C LEU A 195 8.00 11.71 -38.17
N GLN A 196 6.88 12.41 -38.30
CA GLN A 196 6.39 12.93 -39.57
C GLN A 196 7.37 13.91 -40.18
N LEU A 197 7.90 14.83 -39.39
CA LEU A 197 8.90 15.80 -39.85
C LEU A 197 10.17 15.08 -40.40
N MET A 198 10.64 14.04 -39.72
CA MET A 198 11.81 13.26 -40.13
C MET A 198 11.60 12.45 -41.42
N VAL A 199 10.39 11.99 -41.68
CA VAL A 199 10.07 11.16 -42.85
C VAL A 199 9.68 12.01 -44.06
N GLU A 200 8.91 13.07 -43.86
CA GLU A 200 8.29 13.82 -44.93
C GLU A 200 9.07 15.10 -45.29
N SER A 201 9.89 15.65 -44.38
CA SER A 201 10.65 16.86 -44.68
C SER A 201 11.92 16.54 -45.45
N ARG A 202 12.37 17.56 -46.26
CA ARG A 202 13.66 17.51 -46.98
C ARG A 202 14.78 18.18 -46.19
N HIS A 203 14.51 18.62 -44.98
CA HIS A 203 15.49 19.31 -44.14
C HIS A 203 16.49 18.32 -43.54
N GLU A 204 17.74 18.73 -43.43
CA GLU A 204 18.75 18.00 -42.69
C GLU A 204 18.43 18.10 -41.18
N ILE A 205 18.24 16.94 -40.54
CA ILE A 205 17.94 16.85 -39.11
C ILE A 205 19.11 16.22 -38.38
N ASN A 206 19.80 17.04 -37.61
CA ASN A 206 20.88 16.58 -36.75
C ASN A 206 20.31 15.95 -35.47
N ARG A 207 20.67 14.70 -35.19
CA ARG A 207 20.27 14.00 -33.97
C ARG A 207 21.38 14.06 -32.94
N LEU A 208 21.07 14.64 -31.81
CA LEU A 208 21.99 14.76 -30.69
C LEU A 208 21.40 13.99 -29.49
N SER A 209 22.25 13.31 -28.75
CA SER A 209 21.89 12.67 -27.50
C SER A 209 22.52 13.46 -26.36
N LEU A 210 21.68 14.04 -25.51
CA LEU A 210 22.15 14.73 -24.31
C LEU A 210 22.26 13.69 -23.19
N HIS A 211 23.48 13.38 -22.80
CA HIS A 211 23.77 12.58 -21.62
C HIS A 211 24.15 13.52 -20.48
N VAL A 212 23.45 13.37 -19.36
CA VAL A 212 23.86 14.06 -18.13
C VAL A 212 25.18 13.44 -17.72
N GLY A 213 26.25 14.20 -17.80
CA GLY A 213 27.63 13.75 -17.51
C GLY A 213 27.93 13.48 -16.03
N GLN A 214 26.92 13.30 -15.21
CA GLN A 214 27.08 12.74 -13.89
C GLN A 214 27.12 11.21 -14.05
N SER A 215 28.33 10.64 -13.93
CA SER A 215 28.43 9.26 -13.47
C SER A 215 27.53 9.16 -12.26
N SER A 216 26.57 8.25 -12.27
CA SER A 216 25.85 7.92 -11.05
C SER A 216 26.92 7.64 -10.01
N VAL A 217 27.03 8.52 -9.02
CA VAL A 217 27.81 8.20 -7.82
C VAL A 217 27.20 6.91 -7.34
N GLU A 218 27.96 5.84 -7.38
CA GLU A 218 27.53 4.54 -6.89
C GLU A 218 27.12 4.77 -5.44
N LYS A 219 25.82 4.84 -5.22
CA LYS A 219 25.29 5.09 -3.88
C LYS A 219 25.69 3.88 -3.06
N ILE A 220 26.66 4.06 -2.15
CA ILE A 220 27.07 3.02 -1.23
C ILE A 220 25.82 2.64 -0.44
N ALA A 221 25.39 1.40 -0.61
CA ALA A 221 24.20 0.91 0.09
C ALA A 221 24.44 1.00 1.60
N VAL A 222 23.57 1.71 2.28
CA VAL A 222 23.64 1.87 3.75
C VAL A 222 23.53 0.49 4.38
N ARG A 223 24.42 0.20 5.35
CA ARG A 223 24.42 -1.03 6.17
C ARG A 223 24.40 -0.64 7.64
N PHE A 224 23.70 -1.42 8.44
CA PHE A 224 23.66 -1.22 9.89
C PHE A 224 24.22 -2.47 10.58
N GLU A 225 25.29 -2.25 11.33
CA GLU A 225 25.91 -3.31 12.13
C GLU A 225 25.02 -3.64 13.34
N LYS A 226 25.10 -4.88 13.80
CA LYS A 226 24.37 -5.32 15.00
C LYS A 226 25.18 -5.00 16.25
N ASP A 227 25.23 -3.70 16.59
CA ASP A 227 25.87 -3.19 17.80
C ASP A 227 25.10 -3.61 19.08
N ASP A 228 25.64 -3.23 20.24
CA ASP A 228 25.05 -3.57 21.53
C ASP A 228 23.65 -2.97 21.73
N ASN A 229 23.34 -1.83 21.11
CA ASN A 229 22.01 -1.21 21.18
C ASN A 229 21.02 -2.00 20.36
N VAL A 230 21.37 -2.38 19.15
CA VAL A 230 20.54 -3.25 18.29
C VAL A 230 20.30 -4.60 18.97
N MET A 231 21.34 -5.20 19.56
CA MET A 231 21.22 -6.48 20.26
C MET A 231 20.35 -6.38 21.52
N LYS A 232 20.38 -5.26 22.25
CA LYS A 232 19.45 -5.00 23.35
C LYS A 232 17.99 -4.95 22.88
N ILE A 233 17.72 -4.26 21.76
CA ILE A 233 16.37 -4.20 21.17
C ILE A 233 15.94 -5.58 20.73
N LEU A 234 16.76 -6.32 19.99
CA LEU A 234 16.47 -7.70 19.58
C LEU A 234 16.24 -8.63 20.79
N SER A 235 16.97 -8.42 21.88
CA SER A 235 16.82 -9.21 23.10
C SER A 235 15.53 -8.91 23.86
N ALA A 236 15.07 -7.67 23.76
CA ALA A 236 13.80 -7.23 24.34
C ALA A 236 12.58 -7.63 23.48
N TYR A 237 12.80 -8.16 22.27
CA TYR A 237 11.71 -8.59 21.39
C TYR A 237 11.02 -9.80 22.00
N GLY A 238 9.72 -9.66 22.34
CA GLY A 238 8.97 -10.70 23.06
C GLY A 238 8.76 -11.97 22.23
N SER A 239 8.58 -11.82 20.90
CA SER A 239 8.41 -12.94 19.97
C SER A 239 8.61 -12.48 18.52
N LEU A 240 9.08 -13.38 17.66
CA LEU A 240 9.20 -13.15 16.21
C LEU A 240 7.95 -13.72 15.52
N SER A 241 7.17 -12.84 14.91
CA SER A 241 6.00 -13.23 14.11
C SER A 241 6.42 -13.72 12.72
N PRO A 242 5.57 -14.54 12.04
CA PRO A 242 5.80 -14.91 10.63
C PRO A 242 6.04 -13.69 9.73
N THR A 243 5.30 -12.60 9.97
CA THR A 243 5.48 -11.35 9.23
C THR A 243 6.87 -10.73 9.44
N ALA A 244 7.40 -10.78 10.67
CA ALA A 244 8.75 -10.29 10.96
C ALA A 244 9.82 -11.16 10.30
N LEU A 245 9.66 -12.49 10.35
CA LEU A 245 10.54 -13.45 9.70
C LEU A 245 10.54 -13.27 8.17
N ASN A 246 9.38 -13.16 7.56
CA ASN A 246 9.23 -12.90 6.13
C ASN A 246 9.82 -11.56 5.70
N ARG A 247 9.69 -10.53 6.54
CA ARG A 247 10.30 -9.22 6.30
C ARG A 247 11.82 -9.31 6.28
N TYR A 248 12.40 -10.06 7.22
CA TYR A 248 13.84 -10.29 7.26
C TYR A 248 14.33 -11.07 6.04
N LEU A 249 13.67 -12.16 5.66
CA LEU A 249 13.97 -12.93 4.45
C LEU A 249 13.91 -12.06 3.18
N ARG A 250 12.88 -11.22 3.08
CA ARG A 250 12.70 -10.32 1.95
C ARG A 250 13.80 -9.28 1.86
N CYS A 251 14.14 -8.65 2.97
CA CYS A 251 15.18 -7.65 3.06
C CYS A 251 15.56 -7.38 4.53
N PRO A 252 16.79 -7.75 4.99
CA PRO A 252 17.25 -7.46 6.35
C PRO A 252 17.15 -5.96 6.71
N MET A 253 17.38 -5.05 5.75
CA MET A 253 17.25 -3.61 5.95
C MET A 253 15.80 -3.20 6.23
N GLN A 254 14.81 -3.81 5.55
CA GLN A 254 13.40 -3.56 5.80
C GLN A 254 13.00 -4.01 7.21
N PHE A 255 13.53 -5.14 7.66
CA PHE A 255 13.36 -5.60 9.05
C PHE A 255 13.97 -4.60 10.04
N TYR A 256 15.18 -4.11 9.77
CA TYR A 256 15.83 -3.11 10.62
C TYR A 256 14.96 -1.85 10.77
N PHE A 257 14.55 -1.23 9.68
CA PHE A 257 13.74 0.00 9.75
C PHE A 257 12.42 -0.21 10.49
N ASN A 258 11.71 -1.27 10.19
CA ASN A 258 10.40 -1.50 10.80
C ASN A 258 10.48 -2.03 12.24
N ASN A 259 11.31 -3.06 12.47
CA ASN A 259 11.31 -3.82 13.72
C ASN A 259 12.30 -3.28 14.76
N ILE A 260 13.45 -2.75 14.33
CA ILE A 260 14.49 -2.24 15.23
C ILE A 260 14.37 -0.73 15.39
N ALA A 261 14.36 0.03 14.29
CA ALA A 261 14.26 1.48 14.31
C ALA A 261 12.83 1.99 14.59
N GLY A 262 11.82 1.13 14.50
CA GLY A 262 10.42 1.48 14.77
C GLY A 262 9.79 2.44 13.76
N ILE A 263 10.38 2.57 12.56
CA ILE A 263 9.86 3.41 11.48
C ILE A 263 8.67 2.68 10.85
N ARG A 264 7.48 3.20 11.10
CA ARG A 264 6.25 2.65 10.52
C ARG A 264 5.93 3.34 9.21
N GLU A 265 5.30 2.60 8.31
CA GLU A 265 4.66 3.19 7.14
C GLU A 265 3.57 4.16 7.61
N PRO A 266 3.43 5.33 6.96
CA PRO A 266 2.31 6.21 7.26
C PRO A 266 1.01 5.46 6.98
N ASP A 267 0.06 5.56 7.90
CA ASP A 267 -1.28 5.02 7.67
C ASP A 267 -1.89 5.76 6.48
N GLU A 268 -2.27 5.02 5.45
CA GLU A 268 -3.03 5.59 4.33
C GLU A 268 -4.38 6.07 4.85
N ASP A 269 -4.80 7.26 4.40
CA ASP A 269 -6.08 7.84 4.80
C ASP A 269 -7.24 6.89 4.41
N ILE A 270 -7.82 6.25 5.40
CA ILE A 270 -8.89 5.24 5.28
C ILE A 270 -10.21 5.83 4.75
N GLU A 271 -10.31 7.17 4.66
CA GLU A 271 -11.60 7.86 4.55
C GLU A 271 -12.25 7.84 3.17
N GLU A 272 -11.50 7.74 2.08
CA GLU A 272 -12.10 7.70 0.74
C GLU A 272 -12.26 6.27 0.20
N GLN A 273 -11.27 5.41 0.45
CA GLN A 273 -11.31 4.01 0.03
C GLN A 273 -10.89 3.12 1.18
N LEU A 274 -11.64 2.04 1.37
CA LEU A 274 -11.22 1.01 2.31
C LEU A 274 -9.90 0.42 1.81
N THR A 275 -8.82 0.59 2.59
CA THR A 275 -7.53 -0.01 2.23
C THR A 275 -7.65 -1.52 2.18
N SER A 276 -6.80 -2.21 1.40
CA SER A 276 -6.78 -3.68 1.34
C SER A 276 -6.57 -4.30 2.72
N ARG A 277 -5.81 -3.63 3.60
CA ARG A 277 -5.58 -4.04 4.99
C ARG A 277 -6.85 -3.94 5.83
N ALA A 278 -7.54 -2.80 5.80
CA ALA A 278 -8.78 -2.59 6.53
C ALA A 278 -9.89 -3.54 6.04
N PHE A 279 -9.95 -3.80 4.73
CA PHE A 279 -10.86 -4.80 4.15
C PHE A 279 -10.58 -6.21 4.72
N GLY A 280 -9.31 -6.61 4.80
CA GLY A 280 -8.90 -7.86 5.42
C GLY A 280 -9.29 -7.92 6.91
N ASN A 281 -8.97 -6.88 7.67
CA ASN A 281 -9.31 -6.80 9.10
C ASN A 281 -10.82 -6.97 9.35
N ILE A 282 -11.66 -6.27 8.56
CA ILE A 282 -13.11 -6.39 8.68
C ILE A 282 -13.55 -7.84 8.39
N PHE A 283 -13.00 -8.47 7.33
CA PHE A 283 -13.33 -9.84 6.98
C PHE A 283 -13.00 -10.82 8.12
N HIS A 284 -11.80 -10.76 8.68
CA HIS A 284 -11.37 -11.59 9.81
C HIS A 284 -12.26 -11.34 11.05
N ASN A 285 -12.50 -10.08 11.41
CA ASN A 285 -13.38 -9.75 12.55
C ASN A 285 -14.83 -10.25 12.36
N VAL A 286 -15.34 -10.22 11.12
CA VAL A 286 -16.68 -10.77 10.81
C VAL A 286 -16.71 -12.28 11.03
N LEU A 287 -15.70 -13.00 10.58
CA LEU A 287 -15.63 -14.46 10.76
C LEU A 287 -15.43 -14.85 12.23
N GLU A 288 -14.60 -14.09 12.95
CA GLU A 288 -14.45 -14.25 14.40
C GLU A 288 -15.81 -14.13 15.10
N GLU A 289 -16.57 -13.08 14.79
CA GLU A 289 -17.87 -12.83 15.40
C GLU A 289 -18.90 -13.92 15.06
N ILE A 290 -18.91 -14.42 13.82
CA ILE A 290 -19.83 -15.48 13.38
C ILE A 290 -19.56 -16.80 14.09
N TYR A 291 -18.29 -17.15 14.29
CA TYR A 291 -17.90 -18.46 14.80
C TYR A 291 -17.52 -18.49 16.30
N LYS A 292 -17.49 -17.35 16.99
CA LYS A 292 -17.02 -17.26 18.39
C LYS A 292 -17.72 -18.21 19.36
N ASP A 293 -19.03 -18.46 19.18
CA ASP A 293 -19.82 -19.29 20.06
C ASP A 293 -19.60 -20.81 19.85
N PHE A 294 -18.86 -21.16 18.80
CA PHE A 294 -18.52 -22.53 18.42
C PHE A 294 -17.06 -22.86 18.71
N ALA A 295 -16.22 -21.86 18.92
CA ALA A 295 -14.78 -22.07 19.10
C ALA A 295 -14.42 -22.57 20.49
N GLY A 296 -13.56 -23.59 20.56
CA GLY A 296 -12.93 -24.09 21.80
C GLY A 296 -13.84 -24.84 22.77
N ASN A 297 -15.10 -25.09 22.44
CA ASN A 297 -16.07 -25.76 23.32
C ASN A 297 -16.50 -27.15 22.82
N GLY A 298 -15.88 -27.64 21.74
CA GLY A 298 -16.17 -28.95 21.15
C GLY A 298 -17.55 -29.06 20.47
N LYS A 299 -18.28 -27.96 20.31
CA LYS A 299 -19.55 -27.97 19.58
C LYS A 299 -19.32 -28.33 18.13
N MET A 300 -20.11 -29.27 17.63
CA MET A 300 -20.11 -29.63 16.21
C MET A 300 -20.91 -28.62 15.42
N ILE A 301 -20.33 -28.18 14.32
CA ILE A 301 -20.97 -27.32 13.32
C ILE A 301 -21.59 -28.25 12.28
N THR A 302 -22.92 -28.27 12.23
CA THR A 302 -23.70 -29.07 11.27
C THR A 302 -24.17 -28.23 10.11
N SER A 303 -24.74 -28.87 9.10
CA SER A 303 -25.30 -28.17 7.92
C SER A 303 -26.43 -27.22 8.29
N GLU A 304 -27.22 -27.53 9.31
CA GLU A 304 -28.30 -26.67 9.80
C GLU A 304 -27.75 -25.39 10.42
N VAL A 305 -26.67 -25.53 11.23
CA VAL A 305 -25.97 -24.35 11.83
C VAL A 305 -25.45 -23.43 10.75
N ILE A 306 -24.75 -23.96 9.74
CA ILE A 306 -24.23 -23.12 8.63
C ILE A 306 -25.37 -22.43 7.88
N LYS A 307 -26.48 -23.11 7.61
CA LYS A 307 -27.63 -22.50 6.96
C LYS A 307 -28.21 -21.32 7.75
N GLN A 308 -28.31 -21.45 9.08
CA GLN A 308 -28.74 -20.37 9.97
C GLN A 308 -27.77 -19.19 9.95
N LEU A 309 -26.45 -19.46 10.01
CA LEU A 309 -25.41 -18.42 9.91
C LEU A 309 -25.41 -17.72 8.54
N SER A 310 -25.83 -18.41 7.50
CA SER A 310 -25.88 -17.88 6.12
C SER A 310 -27.05 -16.92 5.85
N GLU A 311 -27.96 -16.72 6.81
CA GLU A 311 -29.04 -15.76 6.65
C GLU A 311 -28.51 -14.35 6.40
N THR A 312 -28.97 -13.75 5.31
CA THR A 312 -28.41 -12.48 4.80
C THR A 312 -28.48 -11.35 5.82
N GLN A 313 -29.57 -11.25 6.57
CA GLN A 313 -29.78 -10.18 7.56
C GLN A 313 -28.75 -10.28 8.71
N ASN A 314 -28.43 -11.49 9.15
CA ASN A 314 -27.42 -11.71 10.19
C ASN A 314 -26.02 -11.30 9.72
N ILE A 315 -25.63 -11.71 8.50
CA ILE A 315 -24.34 -11.37 7.91
C ILE A 315 -24.21 -9.85 7.73
N GLU A 316 -25.25 -9.18 7.21
CA GLU A 316 -25.24 -7.74 7.01
C GLU A 316 -25.07 -6.97 8.32
N ALA A 317 -25.77 -7.36 9.36
CA ALA A 317 -25.65 -6.73 10.68
C ALA A 317 -24.24 -6.88 11.28
N VAL A 318 -23.62 -8.07 11.14
CA VAL A 318 -22.25 -8.31 11.61
C VAL A 318 -21.25 -7.50 10.78
N VAL A 319 -21.38 -7.48 9.46
CA VAL A 319 -20.50 -6.71 8.58
C VAL A 319 -20.58 -5.22 8.93
N ASP A 320 -21.78 -4.64 9.11
CA ASP A 320 -21.95 -3.24 9.47
C ASP A 320 -21.33 -2.91 10.83
N ARG A 321 -21.45 -3.82 11.80
CA ARG A 321 -20.81 -3.67 13.11
C ARG A 321 -19.28 -3.66 13.01
N MET A 322 -18.70 -4.54 12.20
CA MET A 322 -17.25 -4.60 12.02
C MET A 322 -16.71 -3.40 11.23
N PHE A 323 -17.48 -2.87 10.29
CA PHE A 323 -17.16 -1.58 9.67
C PHE A 323 -17.11 -0.44 10.71
N GLN A 324 -18.08 -0.37 11.62
CA GLN A 324 -18.08 0.63 12.70
C GLN A 324 -16.84 0.48 13.58
N LYS A 325 -16.49 -0.75 13.95
CA LYS A 325 -15.29 -1.04 14.75
C LYS A 325 -14.00 -0.58 14.05
N GLU A 326 -13.87 -0.82 12.75
CA GLU A 326 -12.68 -0.42 11.98
C GLU A 326 -12.60 1.11 11.81
N MET A 327 -13.73 1.79 11.58
CA MET A 327 -13.76 3.24 11.35
C MET A 327 -13.68 4.07 12.64
N PHE A 328 -14.28 3.61 13.73
CA PHE A 328 -14.43 4.38 14.98
C PHE A 328 -13.71 3.76 16.18
N GLY A 329 -13.01 2.64 15.98
CA GLY A 329 -12.35 1.90 17.05
C GLY A 329 -13.30 1.00 17.85
N SER A 330 -12.77 0.38 18.90
CA SER A 330 -13.49 -0.63 19.68
C SER A 330 -14.48 -0.05 20.71
N ASP A 331 -14.50 1.25 20.93
CA ASP A 331 -15.42 1.89 21.87
C ASP A 331 -16.77 2.15 21.21
N GLU A 332 -17.75 1.30 21.48
CA GLU A 332 -19.11 1.37 20.90
C GLU A 332 -19.82 2.72 21.17
N ARG A 333 -19.44 3.42 22.24
CA ARG A 333 -20.00 4.75 22.57
C ARG A 333 -19.61 5.83 21.55
N LEU A 334 -18.54 5.59 20.78
CA LEU A 334 -18.08 6.49 19.73
C LEU A 334 -18.69 6.15 18.37
N TRP A 335 -19.40 5.04 18.26
CA TRP A 335 -19.97 4.60 17.01
C TRP A 335 -21.12 5.51 16.57
N ARG A 336 -21.09 5.87 15.30
CA ARG A 336 -22.09 6.71 14.65
C ARG A 336 -22.81 5.89 13.58
N LYS A 337 -24.00 6.33 13.19
CA LYS A 337 -24.69 5.72 12.04
C LYS A 337 -23.81 5.83 10.81
N LEU A 338 -23.52 4.67 10.20
CA LEU A 338 -22.70 4.61 9.00
C LEU A 338 -23.41 5.26 7.82
N HIS A 339 -22.72 6.17 7.18
CA HIS A 339 -23.07 6.71 5.88
C HIS A 339 -21.98 6.26 4.90
N TYR A 340 -22.22 5.14 4.24
CA TYR A 340 -21.29 4.58 3.27
C TYR A 340 -21.16 5.50 2.06
N ASN A 341 -19.93 5.82 1.65
CA ASN A 341 -19.70 6.36 0.31
C ASN A 341 -19.82 5.24 -0.74
N GLY A 342 -19.79 5.61 -2.04
CA GLY A 342 -20.00 4.63 -3.11
C GLY A 342 -18.99 3.47 -3.09
N MET A 343 -17.71 3.73 -2.79
CA MET A 343 -16.67 2.69 -2.74
C MET A 343 -16.79 1.80 -1.51
N GLN A 344 -17.14 2.37 -0.37
CA GLN A 344 -17.41 1.61 0.86
C GLN A 344 -18.63 0.71 0.70
N LEU A 345 -19.68 1.16 0.00
CA LEU A 345 -20.88 0.35 -0.29
C LEU A 345 -20.53 -0.86 -1.18
N ILE A 346 -19.67 -0.65 -2.19
CA ILE A 346 -19.14 -1.75 -3.02
C ILE A 346 -18.36 -2.73 -2.15
N SER A 347 -17.44 -2.24 -1.32
CA SER A 347 -16.62 -3.07 -0.43
C SER A 347 -17.48 -3.87 0.55
N ARG A 348 -18.52 -3.25 1.14
CA ARG A 348 -19.51 -3.92 1.98
C ARG A 348 -20.20 -5.07 1.25
N THR A 349 -20.65 -4.81 0.03
CA THR A 349 -21.33 -5.83 -0.79
C THR A 349 -20.40 -7.00 -1.14
N VAL A 350 -19.14 -6.71 -1.43
CA VAL A 350 -18.12 -7.73 -1.70
C VAL A 350 -17.83 -8.55 -0.44
N LEU A 351 -17.69 -7.90 0.72
CA LEU A 351 -17.49 -8.60 2.00
C LEU A 351 -18.62 -9.58 2.32
N ILE A 352 -19.88 -9.15 2.15
CA ILE A 352 -21.04 -10.02 2.35
C ILE A 352 -20.97 -11.25 1.43
N LYS A 353 -20.61 -11.04 0.16
CA LYS A 353 -20.44 -12.15 -0.80
C LYS A 353 -19.30 -13.09 -0.39
N TYR A 354 -18.20 -12.56 0.12
CA TYR A 354 -17.05 -13.37 0.57
C TYR A 354 -17.40 -14.21 1.81
N VAL A 355 -18.11 -13.61 2.77
CA VAL A 355 -18.58 -14.33 3.96
C VAL A 355 -19.53 -15.48 3.56
N LYS A 356 -20.51 -15.20 2.69
CA LYS A 356 -21.41 -16.24 2.17
C LYS A 356 -20.64 -17.36 1.48
N ARG A 357 -19.68 -17.01 0.65
CA ARG A 357 -18.84 -17.98 -0.06
C ARG A 357 -18.05 -18.87 0.90
N LEU A 358 -17.48 -18.30 1.97
CA LEU A 358 -16.81 -19.11 2.98
C LEU A 358 -17.77 -20.06 3.67
N LEU A 359 -18.97 -19.59 4.02
CA LEU A 359 -20.00 -20.44 4.63
C LEU A 359 -20.44 -21.58 3.68
N ASP A 360 -20.47 -21.35 2.36
CA ASP A 360 -20.72 -22.40 1.37
C ASP A 360 -19.61 -23.47 1.38
N ILE A 361 -18.33 -23.06 1.45
CA ILE A 361 -17.19 -23.97 1.58
C ILE A 361 -17.28 -24.77 2.87
N ASP A 362 -17.60 -24.10 3.97
CA ASP A 362 -17.75 -24.75 5.26
C ASP A 362 -18.95 -25.70 5.30
N LEU A 363 -20.01 -25.42 4.55
CA LEU A 363 -21.18 -26.31 4.41
C LEU A 363 -20.78 -27.67 3.81
N GLU A 364 -19.91 -27.67 2.79
CA GLU A 364 -19.40 -28.91 2.16
C GLU A 364 -18.57 -29.77 3.12
N LEU A 365 -18.01 -29.13 4.16
CA LEU A 365 -17.14 -29.79 5.15
C LEU A 365 -17.89 -30.30 6.39
N THR A 366 -19.16 -29.96 6.53
CA THR A 366 -19.94 -30.36 7.70
C THR A 366 -20.09 -31.90 7.79
N PRO A 367 -20.05 -32.51 9.01
CA PRO A 367 -19.86 -31.84 10.31
C PRO A 367 -18.37 -31.64 10.68
N PHE A 368 -18.05 -30.52 11.32
CA PHE A 368 -16.72 -30.22 11.84
C PHE A 368 -16.80 -29.45 13.16
N SER A 369 -15.66 -29.26 13.85
CA SER A 369 -15.59 -28.40 15.04
C SER A 369 -14.43 -27.44 14.98
N ILE A 370 -14.58 -26.23 15.54
CA ILE A 370 -13.52 -25.23 15.64
C ILE A 370 -12.80 -25.38 16.97
N VAL A 371 -11.53 -25.75 16.92
CA VAL A 371 -10.65 -25.93 18.07
C VAL A 371 -10.18 -24.59 18.62
N ALA A 372 -9.83 -23.66 17.74
CA ALA A 372 -9.43 -22.31 18.12
C ALA A 372 -9.73 -21.31 16.99
N LEU A 373 -9.97 -20.05 17.38
CA LEU A 373 -10.26 -18.93 16.49
C LEU A 373 -9.50 -17.71 16.99
N GLU A 374 -8.83 -16.97 16.08
CA GLU A 374 -8.05 -15.76 16.38
C GLU A 374 -7.16 -15.90 17.64
N LYS A 375 -6.50 -17.06 17.77
CA LYS A 375 -5.74 -17.43 18.94
C LYS A 375 -4.25 -17.20 18.79
N ASP A 376 -3.63 -16.61 19.80
CA ASP A 376 -2.18 -16.46 19.87
C ASP A 376 -1.51 -17.81 20.15
N MET A 377 -0.61 -18.22 19.25
CA MET A 377 0.12 -19.49 19.32
C MET A 377 1.61 -19.26 19.14
N PHE A 378 2.40 -19.82 20.06
CA PHE A 378 3.84 -19.65 20.07
C PHE A 378 4.56 -20.94 20.43
N MET A 379 5.78 -21.09 19.92
CA MET A 379 6.72 -22.10 20.36
C MET A 379 8.06 -21.46 20.74
N ASN A 380 8.80 -22.12 21.62
CA ASN A 380 10.18 -21.73 21.92
C ASN A 380 11.12 -22.50 21.01
N LEU A 381 12.04 -21.79 20.40
CA LEU A 381 13.06 -22.31 19.51
C LEU A 381 14.43 -22.13 20.17
N ASP A 382 15.15 -23.20 20.40
CA ASP A 382 16.54 -23.14 20.87
C ASP A 382 17.44 -22.91 19.66
N VAL A 383 18.12 -21.76 19.66
CA VAL A 383 18.93 -21.27 18.53
C VAL A 383 20.38 -21.10 19.00
N ASN A 384 21.31 -21.66 18.27
CA ASN A 384 22.72 -21.46 18.53
C ASN A 384 23.15 -20.09 18.00
N THR A 385 23.69 -19.26 18.86
CA THR A 385 24.25 -17.93 18.54
C THR A 385 25.70 -17.87 19.01
N ASP A 386 26.45 -16.85 18.59
CA ASP A 386 27.82 -16.63 19.04
C ASP A 386 27.93 -16.47 20.57
N GLU A 387 26.85 -16.06 21.25
CA GLU A 387 26.76 -15.90 22.71
C GLU A 387 26.28 -17.18 23.44
N GLY A 388 26.03 -18.29 22.71
CA GLY A 388 25.52 -19.55 23.25
C GLY A 388 24.10 -19.87 22.76
N VAL A 389 23.49 -20.86 23.42
CA VAL A 389 22.10 -21.26 23.07
C VAL A 389 21.10 -20.24 23.62
N ARG A 390 20.33 -19.66 22.69
CA ARG A 390 19.30 -18.68 23.01
C ARG A 390 17.91 -19.26 22.76
N LYS A 391 16.99 -19.06 23.72
CA LYS A 391 15.57 -19.38 23.55
C LYS A 391 14.85 -18.21 22.91
N VAL A 392 14.33 -18.40 21.69
CA VAL A 392 13.58 -17.40 20.95
C VAL A 392 12.14 -17.87 20.79
N LYS A 393 11.21 -17.03 21.20
CA LYS A 393 9.78 -17.31 21.02
C LYS A 393 9.36 -16.93 19.59
N VAL A 394 8.77 -17.88 18.85
CA VAL A 394 8.29 -17.66 17.48
C VAL A 394 6.82 -18.03 17.38
N GLY A 395 6.05 -17.32 16.56
CA GLY A 395 4.62 -17.54 16.38
C GLY A 395 3.84 -16.24 16.27
N GLY A 396 2.54 -16.32 16.48
CA GLY A 396 1.62 -15.18 16.41
C GLY A 396 0.18 -15.65 16.47
N ARG A 397 -0.72 -14.86 15.93
CA ARG A 397 -2.15 -15.14 15.91
C ARG A 397 -2.52 -15.95 14.69
N ILE A 398 -3.21 -17.08 14.89
CA ILE A 398 -3.81 -17.87 13.82
C ILE A 398 -5.25 -17.43 13.61
N ASP A 399 -5.73 -17.52 12.38
CA ASP A 399 -7.11 -17.17 12.06
C ASP A 399 -8.07 -18.25 12.58
N ARG A 400 -7.90 -19.49 12.15
CA ARG A 400 -8.78 -20.60 12.56
C ARG A 400 -8.06 -21.95 12.60
N LEU A 401 -8.38 -22.73 13.61
CA LEU A 401 -7.99 -24.11 13.77
C LEU A 401 -9.24 -24.98 13.85
N ASP A 402 -9.47 -25.84 12.88
CA ASP A 402 -10.63 -26.74 12.87
C ASP A 402 -10.23 -28.22 12.89
N MET A 403 -11.12 -29.03 13.39
CA MET A 403 -11.04 -30.49 13.37
C MET A 403 -12.13 -31.01 12.43
N VAL A 404 -11.71 -31.70 11.37
CA VAL A 404 -12.57 -32.13 10.28
C VAL A 404 -12.21 -33.54 9.84
N ASN A 405 -13.19 -34.27 9.33
CA ASN A 405 -12.92 -35.50 8.57
C ASN A 405 -12.50 -35.07 7.16
N ASP A 406 -11.20 -35.17 6.89
CA ASP A 406 -10.65 -34.73 5.62
C ASP A 406 -11.27 -35.51 4.44
N PRO A 407 -11.95 -34.86 3.47
CA PRO A 407 -12.67 -35.53 2.39
C PRO A 407 -11.79 -36.39 1.49
N LYS A 408 -10.48 -36.06 1.40
CA LYS A 408 -9.54 -36.76 0.51
C LYS A 408 -8.85 -37.94 1.19
N THR A 409 -8.58 -37.85 2.48
CA THR A 409 -7.90 -38.91 3.23
C THR A 409 -8.86 -39.80 4.03
N GLY A 410 -10.08 -39.32 4.26
CA GLY A 410 -11.07 -40.00 5.11
C GLY A 410 -10.68 -40.04 6.60
N ARG A 411 -9.62 -39.33 7.02
CA ARG A 411 -9.12 -39.33 8.40
C ARG A 411 -9.51 -38.05 9.13
N GLN A 412 -9.68 -38.15 10.43
CA GLN A 412 -9.82 -36.97 11.26
C GLN A 412 -8.49 -36.20 11.29
N THR A 413 -8.53 -34.91 10.92
CA THR A 413 -7.36 -34.08 10.75
C THR A 413 -7.65 -32.68 11.34
N ILE A 414 -6.64 -32.08 11.93
CA ILE A 414 -6.66 -30.66 12.30
C ILE A 414 -6.16 -29.84 11.11
N ARG A 415 -6.93 -28.83 10.70
CA ARG A 415 -6.49 -27.87 9.69
C ARG A 415 -6.18 -26.53 10.33
N VAL A 416 -5.03 -25.98 10.01
CA VAL A 416 -4.65 -24.60 10.32
C VAL A 416 -4.99 -23.76 9.13
N ILE A 417 -6.02 -22.93 9.27
CA ILE A 417 -6.56 -22.11 8.18
C ILE A 417 -6.10 -20.68 8.35
N ASP A 418 -5.64 -20.09 7.26
CA ASP A 418 -5.35 -18.67 7.13
C ASP A 418 -6.13 -18.11 5.94
N TYR A 419 -6.84 -16.99 6.14
CA TYR A 419 -7.70 -16.38 5.15
C TYR A 419 -6.97 -15.33 4.32
N LYS A 420 -7.13 -15.38 3.01
CA LYS A 420 -6.55 -14.40 2.09
C LYS A 420 -7.67 -13.71 1.29
N THR A 421 -7.96 -12.46 1.64
CA THR A 421 -8.97 -11.63 0.97
C THR A 421 -8.43 -10.92 -0.26
N GLY A 422 -7.10 -10.74 -0.35
CA GLY A 422 -6.41 -10.11 -1.47
C GLY A 422 -5.29 -10.99 -1.98
N GLY A 423 -4.65 -10.54 -3.05
CA GLY A 423 -3.51 -11.22 -3.64
C GLY A 423 -3.86 -12.22 -4.75
N SER A 424 -2.81 -12.70 -5.41
CA SER A 424 -2.91 -13.76 -6.40
C SER A 424 -2.78 -15.12 -5.72
N ASP A 425 -3.60 -16.04 -6.17
CA ASP A 425 -3.48 -17.47 -5.88
C ASP A 425 -2.06 -18.00 -6.14
N ILE A 426 -1.65 -19.03 -5.42
CA ILE A 426 -0.37 -19.72 -5.64
C ILE A 426 -0.43 -20.43 -7.00
N LYS A 427 0.06 -19.77 -8.04
CA LYS A 427 0.11 -20.35 -9.40
C LYS A 427 1.21 -21.38 -9.55
N THR A 428 2.28 -21.21 -8.81
CA THR A 428 3.44 -22.10 -8.83
C THR A 428 3.73 -22.49 -7.38
N PRO A 429 3.41 -23.71 -6.96
CA PRO A 429 3.67 -24.16 -5.60
C PRO A 429 5.17 -24.18 -5.32
N VAL A 430 5.55 -23.96 -4.09
CA VAL A 430 6.91 -24.15 -3.57
C VAL A 430 7.25 -25.63 -3.70
N ALA A 431 8.41 -25.93 -4.28
CA ALA A 431 8.78 -27.33 -4.56
C ALA A 431 9.42 -28.03 -3.34
N THR A 432 10.20 -27.30 -2.54
CA THR A 432 10.94 -27.84 -1.38
C THR A 432 10.84 -26.92 -0.19
N ILE A 433 11.06 -27.43 1.02
CA ILE A 433 11.12 -26.63 2.25
C ILE A 433 12.24 -25.56 2.17
N GLY A 434 13.38 -25.90 1.56
CA GLY A 434 14.49 -24.96 1.40
C GLY A 434 14.12 -23.68 0.64
N GLU A 435 13.20 -23.75 -0.34
CA GLU A 435 12.72 -22.59 -1.07
C GLU A 435 11.95 -21.59 -0.18
N ILE A 436 11.30 -22.07 0.90
CA ILE A 436 10.56 -21.22 1.84
C ILE A 436 11.52 -20.23 2.54
N PHE A 437 12.75 -20.65 2.77
CA PHE A 437 13.78 -19.88 3.46
C PHE A 437 14.76 -19.18 2.50
N SER A 438 14.54 -19.26 1.19
CA SER A 438 15.38 -18.60 0.19
C SER A 438 15.06 -17.11 0.07
N ALA A 439 16.09 -16.27 0.24
CA ALA A 439 15.97 -14.83 0.02
C ALA A 439 15.65 -14.47 -1.45
N ASP A 440 16.10 -15.28 -2.40
CA ASP A 440 15.87 -15.06 -3.84
C ASP A 440 14.40 -15.26 -4.23
N GLU A 441 13.71 -16.16 -3.53
CA GLU A 441 12.29 -16.44 -3.75
C GLU A 441 11.36 -15.55 -2.90
N ALA A 442 11.91 -14.87 -1.88
CA ALA A 442 11.15 -14.02 -0.97
C ALA A 442 10.48 -12.85 -1.72
N GLY A 443 9.17 -12.72 -1.58
CA GLY A 443 8.36 -11.72 -2.29
C GLY A 443 8.14 -12.05 -3.78
N GLY A 444 8.48 -13.25 -4.23
CA GLY A 444 8.28 -13.73 -5.58
C GLY A 444 6.88 -14.31 -5.84
N LYS A 445 6.68 -14.85 -7.05
CA LYS A 445 5.39 -15.44 -7.51
C LYS A 445 4.98 -16.72 -6.77
N LYS A 446 5.92 -17.37 -6.07
CA LYS A 446 5.67 -18.61 -5.32
C LYS A 446 5.01 -18.37 -3.97
N HIS A 447 4.95 -17.11 -3.50
CA HIS A 447 4.35 -16.74 -2.21
C HIS A 447 4.91 -17.56 -1.03
N THR A 448 6.25 -17.66 -0.93
CA THR A 448 6.95 -18.36 0.13
C THR A 448 6.59 -17.85 1.53
N ASP A 449 6.18 -16.59 1.62
CA ASP A 449 5.68 -15.93 2.83
C ASP A 449 4.41 -16.60 3.38
N TYR A 450 3.51 -17.04 2.52
CA TYR A 450 2.30 -17.77 2.92
C TYR A 450 2.65 -19.17 3.42
N TYR A 451 3.60 -19.84 2.75
CA TYR A 451 4.08 -21.15 3.19
C TYR A 451 4.75 -21.08 4.55
N LEU A 452 5.64 -20.11 4.77
CA LEU A 452 6.31 -19.93 6.06
C LEU A 452 5.29 -19.73 7.19
N GLN A 453 4.27 -18.90 6.97
CA GLN A 453 3.21 -18.64 7.94
C GLN A 453 2.38 -19.89 8.24
N ALA A 454 1.85 -20.53 7.19
CA ALA A 454 0.96 -21.69 7.34
C ALA A 454 1.70 -22.90 7.94
N MET A 455 2.94 -23.16 7.52
CA MET A 455 3.77 -24.25 8.06
C MET A 455 4.14 -24.00 9.52
N LEU A 456 4.57 -22.78 9.87
CA LEU A 456 4.93 -22.45 11.26
C LEU A 456 3.76 -22.66 12.21
N TYR A 457 2.59 -22.14 11.88
CA TYR A 457 1.40 -22.33 12.71
C TYR A 457 0.96 -23.79 12.79
N SER A 458 1.08 -24.53 11.69
CA SER A 458 0.74 -25.96 11.68
C SER A 458 1.69 -26.77 12.54
N MET A 459 2.97 -26.44 12.55
CA MET A 459 3.94 -27.09 13.43
C MET A 459 3.72 -26.77 14.90
N ILE A 460 3.34 -25.53 15.22
CA ILE A 460 2.98 -25.17 16.59
C ILE A 460 1.73 -25.97 17.01
N ALA A 461 0.69 -26.03 16.17
CA ALA A 461 -0.53 -26.78 16.46
C ALA A 461 -0.27 -28.30 16.62
N ARG A 462 0.62 -28.86 15.79
CA ARG A 462 0.99 -30.28 15.84
C ARG A 462 1.62 -30.68 17.18
N ASN A 463 2.45 -29.79 17.73
CA ASN A 463 3.20 -30.02 18.97
C ASN A 463 2.47 -29.54 20.24
N ASP A 464 1.36 -28.80 20.13
CA ASP A 464 0.59 -28.33 21.28
C ASP A 464 -0.39 -29.37 21.75
N ARG A 465 -0.06 -30.07 22.87
CA ARG A 465 -0.91 -31.11 23.47
C ARG A 465 -2.24 -30.61 24.01
N LYS A 466 -2.41 -29.31 24.22
CA LYS A 466 -3.70 -28.74 24.65
C LYS A 466 -4.66 -28.59 23.47
N LEU A 467 -4.13 -28.24 22.29
CA LEU A 467 -4.92 -28.06 21.07
C LEU A 467 -5.06 -29.37 20.29
N ASN A 468 -4.07 -30.25 20.38
CA ASN A 468 -4.03 -31.54 19.69
C ASN A 468 -3.73 -32.68 20.70
N PRO A 469 -4.62 -32.98 21.67
CA PRO A 469 -4.38 -34.00 22.69
C PRO A 469 -4.28 -35.40 22.11
N GLN A 470 -4.91 -35.66 20.97
CA GLN A 470 -4.93 -36.96 20.30
C GLN A 470 -3.79 -37.14 19.28
N ALA A 471 -2.89 -36.16 19.17
CA ALA A 471 -1.81 -36.14 18.17
C ALA A 471 -2.31 -36.42 16.74
N LEU A 472 -3.46 -35.85 16.38
CA LEU A 472 -4.02 -35.93 15.03
C LEU A 472 -3.08 -35.33 14.01
N PRO A 473 -3.12 -35.76 12.75
CA PRO A 473 -2.45 -35.11 11.65
C PRO A 473 -2.84 -33.62 11.56
N VAL A 474 -1.89 -32.76 11.21
CA VAL A 474 -2.15 -31.31 11.05
C VAL A 474 -1.77 -30.86 9.66
N SER A 475 -2.73 -30.30 8.95
CA SER A 475 -2.56 -29.82 7.57
C SER A 475 -2.62 -28.29 7.51
N PRO A 476 -1.65 -27.62 6.84
CA PRO A 476 -1.70 -26.19 6.56
C PRO A 476 -2.70 -25.90 5.43
N ALA A 477 -3.56 -24.90 5.62
CA ALA A 477 -4.58 -24.53 4.65
C ALA A 477 -4.63 -23.03 4.41
N LEU A 478 -4.77 -22.62 3.15
CA LEU A 478 -4.93 -21.23 2.72
C LEU A 478 -6.23 -21.08 1.95
N ILE A 479 -7.11 -20.21 2.42
CA ILE A 479 -8.38 -19.93 1.71
C ILE A 479 -8.27 -18.60 0.97
N PHE A 480 -8.06 -18.66 -0.35
CA PHE A 480 -8.11 -17.51 -1.24
C PHE A 480 -9.57 -17.25 -1.64
N ILE A 481 -10.27 -16.46 -0.84
CA ILE A 481 -11.72 -16.30 -0.94
C ILE A 481 -12.18 -15.79 -2.31
N GLN A 482 -11.39 -14.97 -2.99
CA GLN A 482 -11.69 -14.48 -4.34
C GLN A 482 -11.78 -15.60 -5.39
N ARG A 483 -11.11 -16.72 -5.17
CA ARG A 483 -10.96 -17.81 -6.14
C ARG A 483 -11.42 -19.16 -5.61
N ALA A 484 -11.97 -19.20 -4.43
CA ALA A 484 -12.49 -20.41 -3.82
C ALA A 484 -13.82 -20.83 -4.47
N PHE A 485 -13.83 -20.98 -5.82
CA PHE A 485 -14.99 -21.41 -6.60
C PHE A 485 -14.72 -22.79 -7.22
N GLY A 486 -15.72 -23.65 -7.21
CA GLY A 486 -15.68 -24.95 -7.88
C GLY A 486 -15.86 -26.11 -6.91
N GLU A 487 -16.40 -27.21 -7.44
CA GLU A 487 -16.76 -28.43 -6.69
C GLU A 487 -15.56 -29.20 -6.10
N ASN A 488 -14.32 -28.86 -6.47
CA ASN A 488 -13.08 -29.53 -6.05
C ASN A 488 -12.07 -28.58 -5.38
N TYR A 489 -12.51 -27.48 -4.79
CA TYR A 489 -11.61 -26.57 -4.11
C TYR A 489 -10.99 -27.22 -2.88
N ASP A 490 -9.65 -27.32 -2.85
CA ASP A 490 -8.90 -27.85 -1.71
C ASP A 490 -8.02 -26.73 -1.13
N PRO A 491 -8.29 -26.26 0.09
CA PRO A 491 -7.49 -25.20 0.70
C PRO A 491 -6.13 -25.69 1.23
N VAL A 492 -5.93 -27.01 1.36
CA VAL A 492 -4.66 -27.56 1.87
C VAL A 492 -3.56 -27.32 0.86
N ILE A 493 -2.47 -26.70 1.31
CA ILE A 493 -1.33 -26.39 0.43
C ILE A 493 -0.51 -27.64 0.08
N SER A 494 0.23 -27.52 -1.01
CA SER A 494 1.07 -28.59 -1.52
C SER A 494 2.52 -28.15 -1.65
N LEU A 495 3.47 -29.05 -1.41
CA LEU A 495 4.87 -28.89 -1.80
C LEU A 495 5.08 -29.60 -3.16
N GLY A 496 5.43 -28.84 -4.17
CA GLY A 496 5.45 -29.35 -5.53
C GLY A 496 4.06 -29.86 -5.95
N ARG A 497 3.98 -31.19 -6.14
CA ARG A 497 2.71 -31.87 -6.47
C ARG A 497 2.11 -32.65 -5.30
N GLN A 498 2.79 -32.68 -4.15
CA GLN A 498 2.38 -33.45 -3.00
C GLN A 498 1.61 -32.59 -2.01
N ARG A 499 0.35 -32.95 -1.73
CA ARG A 499 -0.49 -32.32 -0.70
C ARG A 499 0.08 -32.58 0.68
N ILE A 500 0.14 -31.56 1.53
CA ILE A 500 0.65 -31.67 2.90
C ILE A 500 -0.47 -32.19 3.80
N ASN A 501 -0.55 -33.50 3.98
CA ASN A 501 -1.56 -34.14 4.83
C ASN A 501 -1.21 -34.07 6.32
N ASP A 502 0.07 -34.11 6.67
CA ASP A 502 0.58 -33.90 8.01
C ASP A 502 1.92 -33.16 7.95
N VAL A 503 2.02 -32.05 8.67
CA VAL A 503 3.28 -31.26 8.73
C VAL A 503 4.40 -32.00 9.46
N GLU A 504 4.10 -33.08 10.20
CA GLU A 504 5.11 -33.88 10.90
C GLU A 504 6.17 -34.42 9.93
N GLU A 505 5.76 -34.79 8.71
CA GLU A 505 6.67 -35.27 7.66
C GLU A 505 7.79 -34.26 7.32
N TYR A 506 7.55 -32.98 7.52
CA TYR A 506 8.45 -31.87 7.18
C TYR A 506 9.05 -31.17 8.40
N GLN A 507 8.75 -31.64 9.61
CA GLN A 507 9.09 -30.94 10.87
C GLN A 507 10.59 -30.76 11.06
N ALA A 508 11.39 -31.76 10.72
CA ALA A 508 12.84 -31.70 10.87
C ALA A 508 13.45 -30.64 9.95
N GLU A 509 13.17 -30.72 8.64
CA GLU A 509 13.74 -29.82 7.63
C GLU A 509 13.28 -28.37 7.82
N PHE A 510 11.98 -28.17 8.07
CA PHE A 510 11.46 -26.83 8.34
C PHE A 510 12.02 -26.26 9.65
N GLY A 511 12.13 -27.08 10.69
CA GLY A 511 12.72 -26.68 11.97
C GLY A 511 14.18 -26.23 11.85
N GLU A 512 14.98 -26.91 11.05
CA GLU A 512 16.37 -26.53 10.76
C GLU A 512 16.42 -25.20 9.97
N GLY A 513 15.61 -25.04 8.93
CA GLY A 513 15.52 -23.80 8.19
C GLY A 513 15.09 -22.61 9.06
N LEU A 514 14.11 -22.83 9.94
CA LEU A 514 13.64 -21.80 10.88
C LEU A 514 14.73 -21.42 11.90
N LYS A 515 15.46 -22.40 12.46
CA LYS A 515 16.58 -22.16 13.36
C LYS A 515 17.68 -21.37 12.67
N ALA A 516 18.05 -21.74 11.46
CA ALA A 516 19.06 -21.03 10.67
C ALA A 516 18.65 -19.57 10.38
N LEU A 517 17.40 -19.34 10.01
CA LEU A 517 16.86 -17.99 9.79
C LEU A 517 16.94 -17.15 11.07
N VAL A 518 16.48 -17.69 12.19
CA VAL A 518 16.50 -16.98 13.47
C VAL A 518 17.93 -16.76 13.96
N ALA A 519 18.82 -17.74 13.79
CA ALA A 519 20.25 -17.59 14.12
C ALA A 519 20.86 -16.41 13.36
N ASN A 520 20.58 -16.30 12.05
CA ASN A 520 21.08 -15.19 11.23
C ASN A 520 20.58 -13.82 11.69
N ILE A 521 19.33 -13.73 12.21
CA ILE A 521 18.81 -12.49 12.79
C ILE A 521 19.64 -12.04 14.00
N TYR A 522 20.14 -12.97 14.81
CA TYR A 522 20.93 -12.70 16.02
C TYR A 522 22.44 -12.75 15.80
N ASP A 523 22.92 -13.13 14.62
CA ASP A 523 24.36 -13.17 14.32
C ASP A 523 24.91 -11.74 14.18
N ARG A 524 25.85 -11.38 15.05
CA ARG A 524 26.50 -10.05 15.05
C ARG A 524 27.35 -9.79 13.81
N LYS A 525 27.85 -10.85 13.16
CA LYS A 525 28.70 -10.72 11.97
C LYS A 525 27.92 -10.34 10.72
N GLU A 526 26.65 -10.62 10.72
CA GLU A 526 25.73 -10.34 9.60
C GLU A 526 25.05 -8.98 9.79
N ALA A 527 25.53 -7.94 9.11
CA ALA A 527 24.92 -6.63 9.13
C ALA A 527 23.52 -6.63 8.49
N PHE A 528 22.65 -5.72 8.91
CA PHE A 528 21.42 -5.45 8.18
C PHE A 528 21.76 -4.73 6.87
N ALA A 529 21.79 -5.47 5.79
CA ALA A 529 22.09 -4.98 4.45
C ALA A 529 20.83 -5.00 3.56
N PRO A 530 20.74 -4.11 2.56
CA PRO A 530 19.67 -4.17 1.56
C PRO A 530 19.74 -5.46 0.75
N THR A 531 18.58 -5.99 0.36
CA THR A 531 18.48 -7.17 -0.50
C THR A 531 19.20 -6.96 -1.84
N ALA A 532 19.75 -8.04 -2.41
CA ALA A 532 20.30 -8.04 -3.76
C ALA A 532 19.19 -7.95 -4.82
N ASN A 533 17.96 -8.39 -4.52
CA ASN A 533 16.83 -8.38 -5.43
C ASN A 533 16.21 -6.98 -5.55
N LEU A 534 16.61 -6.22 -6.56
CA LEU A 534 16.13 -4.85 -6.81
C LEU A 534 14.62 -4.76 -7.11
N LYS A 535 13.99 -5.86 -7.56
CA LYS A 535 12.55 -5.88 -7.82
C LYS A 535 11.75 -5.64 -6.53
N ILE A 536 12.25 -6.11 -5.39
CA ILE A 536 11.66 -5.90 -4.08
C ILE A 536 11.70 -4.42 -3.69
N CYS A 537 12.75 -3.69 -4.12
CA CYS A 537 12.90 -2.27 -3.83
C CYS A 537 11.94 -1.36 -4.61
N THR A 538 11.32 -1.84 -5.68
CA THR A 538 10.42 -1.02 -6.53
C THR A 538 9.27 -0.43 -5.76
N TYR A 539 8.66 -1.21 -4.87
CA TYR A 539 7.51 -0.79 -4.04
C TYR A 539 7.85 -0.75 -2.54
N CYS A 540 9.14 -0.69 -2.20
CA CYS A 540 9.55 -0.65 -0.80
C CYS A 540 9.37 0.77 -0.22
N PRO A 541 8.60 0.95 0.87
CA PRO A 541 8.38 2.26 1.48
C PRO A 541 9.66 2.87 2.03
N TYR A 542 10.66 2.04 2.34
CA TYR A 542 11.96 2.47 2.87
C TYR A 542 13.02 2.73 1.79
N LYS A 543 12.67 2.65 0.49
CA LYS A 543 13.59 2.89 -0.62
C LYS A 543 14.38 4.20 -0.51
N PRO A 544 13.75 5.34 -0.15
CA PRO A 544 14.48 6.60 0.04
C PRO A 544 15.54 6.54 1.15
N LEU A 545 15.24 5.82 2.25
CA LEU A 545 16.16 5.66 3.39
C LEU A 545 17.33 4.74 3.06
N CYS A 546 17.14 3.74 2.19
CA CYS A 546 18.19 2.85 1.72
C CYS A 546 19.13 3.51 0.69
N GLY A 547 18.78 4.66 0.13
CA GLY A 547 19.52 5.30 -0.94
C GLY A 547 19.48 4.54 -2.29
N ARG A 548 18.44 3.71 -2.55
CA ARG A 548 18.27 2.91 -3.77
C ARG A 548 17.16 3.40 -4.67
#